data_563959c86f00892852774b96616683b2
#
_entry.id   563959c86f00892852774b96616683b2
#
_cell.length_a   1.000
_cell.length_b   1.000
_cell.length_c   1.000
_cell.angle_alpha   90.00
_cell.angle_beta   90.00
_cell.angle_gamma   90.00
#
_symmetry.space_group_name_H-M   'P 1'
#
loop_
_entity.id
_entity.type
_entity.pdbx_description
1 polymer ?
#
loop_
_entity_poly.entity_id
_entity_poly.type
_entity_poly.pdbx_seq_one_letter_code
_entity_poly.pdbx_strand_id
1 'polypeptide(L)'
;LLEIDRPADPYLEVASVARATDGGPAVLFRNVTGHPGRTILTNVFGSRARIARMCGVHADYLPRFLADAAHAPVASVEVQDAPSQRHAIVKDIDIARTVPLTQQTKADAGYVITGGLVIAKDPETGAFNGSYHRMRVLSKDTTCMTIQAGRHLLEIARKYKKAGKNRVPVTVNVGAGPAVLLATSGSTQQTLTPMGYDELGFAGALQGEPVTIAPALTQPGAWSLAEAELVLEGYIDMAQLASEEDSGQDGVKGMMPEAGGYMGRAWKVWTFTVTAITHREGYTYWFPLAINAETTNLMGLPAEASVYDACRRISPRVFDTCQVLQGMRGCLGMVIRINRKSFRDEGLQNNLAFGALSAHSDMGWVIAVDHDIDIGNADDVMWAVISRGDMKDGLMLSPLAKVSGMLSEGSAAGLGRKVYIDATAPFAERERYTRGVFEAVDLADWLGAEAAAGVRERQSDYVKSLLARRY
;
A
#
# COMPACT_ATOMS: atom_id res chain seq x y z
N LEU A 1 -7.52 -18.44 -5.77
CA LEU A 1 -6.26 -18.88 -5.20
C LEU A 1 -5.63 -19.89 -6.15
N LEU A 2 -4.31 -19.74 -6.42
CA LEU A 2 -3.49 -20.76 -7.04
C LEU A 2 -2.65 -21.43 -5.96
N GLU A 3 -2.63 -22.73 -5.94
CA GLU A 3 -1.83 -23.52 -5.00
C GLU A 3 -0.69 -24.19 -5.75
N ILE A 4 0.53 -24.11 -5.21
CA ILE A 4 1.75 -24.65 -5.79
C ILE A 4 2.32 -25.66 -4.80
N ASP A 5 2.26 -26.96 -5.18
CA ASP A 5 2.80 -28.07 -4.37
C ASP A 5 4.25 -28.39 -4.71
N ARG A 6 4.74 -27.95 -5.87
CA ARG A 6 6.15 -28.07 -6.24
C ARG A 6 7.01 -27.34 -5.19
N PRO A 7 8.16 -27.95 -4.77
CA PRO A 7 9.13 -27.25 -3.92
C PRO A 7 9.53 -25.90 -4.54
N ALA A 8 9.42 -24.83 -3.77
CA ALA A 8 9.81 -23.49 -4.17
C ALA A 8 10.91 -22.95 -3.26
N ASP A 9 12.00 -22.47 -3.88
CA ASP A 9 13.10 -21.86 -3.14
C ASP A 9 12.72 -20.41 -2.78
N PRO A 10 12.78 -20.00 -1.48
CA PRO A 10 12.64 -18.62 -1.09
C PRO A 10 13.67 -17.67 -1.75
N TYR A 11 14.83 -18.22 -2.13
CA TYR A 11 15.82 -17.49 -2.91
C TYR A 11 15.38 -17.38 -4.37
N LEU A 12 14.85 -16.24 -4.76
CA LEU A 12 14.44 -15.82 -6.11
C LEU A 12 13.21 -16.50 -6.72
N GLU A 13 12.97 -17.83 -6.50
CA GLU A 13 11.86 -18.51 -7.19
C GLU A 13 10.50 -18.01 -6.76
N VAL A 14 10.25 -17.89 -5.44
CA VAL A 14 8.99 -17.36 -4.90
C VAL A 14 8.70 -15.96 -5.44
N ALA A 15 9.71 -15.08 -5.43
CA ALA A 15 9.55 -13.72 -5.95
C ALA A 15 9.33 -13.68 -7.46
N SER A 16 10.01 -14.54 -8.22
CA SER A 16 9.85 -14.65 -9.67
C SER A 16 8.44 -15.10 -10.06
N VAL A 17 7.89 -16.10 -9.36
CA VAL A 17 6.51 -16.56 -9.58
C VAL A 17 5.52 -15.48 -9.17
N ALA A 18 5.71 -14.84 -8.01
CA ALA A 18 4.88 -13.72 -7.56
C ALA A 18 4.84 -12.59 -8.61
N ARG A 19 5.98 -12.29 -9.23
CA ARG A 19 6.06 -11.29 -10.32
C ARG A 19 5.36 -11.75 -11.59
N ALA A 20 5.54 -13.02 -11.97
CA ALA A 20 4.93 -13.58 -13.17
C ALA A 20 3.39 -13.68 -13.08
N THR A 21 2.85 -13.73 -11.85
CA THR A 21 1.41 -13.79 -11.56
C THR A 21 0.85 -12.44 -11.08
N ASP A 22 1.58 -11.35 -11.25
CA ASP A 22 1.19 -10.01 -10.81
C ASP A 22 -0.16 -9.57 -11.42
N GLY A 23 -1.02 -8.96 -10.58
CA GLY A 23 -2.38 -8.58 -10.96
C GLY A 23 -3.35 -9.75 -11.12
N GLY A 24 -2.86 -10.99 -11.09
CA GLY A 24 -3.63 -12.22 -11.18
C GLY A 24 -4.16 -12.73 -9.84
N PRO A 25 -4.36 -14.05 -9.69
CA PRO A 25 -4.83 -14.66 -8.45
C PRO A 25 -3.78 -14.55 -7.33
N ALA A 26 -4.24 -14.68 -6.07
CA ALA A 26 -3.34 -14.95 -4.96
C ALA A 26 -2.68 -16.32 -5.15
N VAL A 27 -1.41 -16.44 -4.72
CA VAL A 27 -0.60 -17.66 -4.89
C VAL A 27 -0.16 -18.16 -3.53
N LEU A 28 -0.43 -19.44 -3.25
CA LEU A 28 -0.01 -20.15 -2.05
C LEU A 28 1.02 -21.21 -2.41
N PHE A 29 2.25 -21.05 -1.93
CA PHE A 29 3.29 -22.08 -2.00
C PHE A 29 3.15 -22.99 -0.78
N ARG A 30 2.79 -24.27 -1.02
CA ARG A 30 2.57 -25.27 0.04
C ARG A 30 3.85 -25.96 0.47
N ASN A 31 4.87 -25.95 -0.37
CA ASN A 31 6.15 -26.64 -0.12
C ASN A 31 7.30 -25.64 -0.29
N VAL A 32 7.81 -25.14 0.83
CA VAL A 32 8.90 -24.14 0.85
C VAL A 32 10.21 -24.84 1.19
N THR A 33 11.17 -24.78 0.29
CA THR A 33 12.49 -25.40 0.46
C THR A 33 13.18 -24.90 1.74
N GLY A 34 13.64 -25.82 2.58
CA GLY A 34 14.27 -25.49 3.86
C GLY A 34 13.31 -25.20 5.02
N HIS A 35 11.99 -25.11 4.76
CA HIS A 35 10.99 -24.78 5.78
C HIS A 35 9.80 -25.77 5.75
N PRO A 36 9.99 -27.02 6.17
CA PRO A 36 8.94 -28.02 6.14
C PRO A 36 7.74 -27.62 6.99
N GLY A 37 6.53 -27.84 6.45
CA GLY A 37 5.28 -27.49 7.13
C GLY A 37 4.96 -25.98 7.16
N ARG A 38 5.72 -25.15 6.45
CA ARG A 38 5.46 -23.72 6.27
C ARG A 38 4.98 -23.43 4.86
N THR A 39 4.14 -22.39 4.74
CA THR A 39 3.61 -21.94 3.46
C THR A 39 3.94 -20.48 3.24
N ILE A 40 3.98 -20.04 1.97
CA ILE A 40 4.12 -18.63 1.61
C ILE A 40 2.92 -18.21 0.79
N LEU A 41 2.31 -17.07 1.15
CA LEU A 41 1.17 -16.47 0.45
C LEU A 41 1.59 -15.12 -0.14
N THR A 42 1.23 -14.87 -1.40
CA THR A 42 1.52 -13.61 -2.10
C THR A 42 0.38 -13.21 -3.04
N ASN A 43 0.42 -12.00 -3.58
CA ASN A 43 -0.58 -11.42 -4.48
C ASN A 43 -2.02 -11.37 -3.92
N VAL A 44 -2.19 -11.30 -2.60
CA VAL A 44 -3.51 -11.23 -1.95
C VAL A 44 -4.26 -9.98 -2.37
N PHE A 45 -3.60 -8.83 -2.36
CA PHE A 45 -4.14 -7.53 -2.72
C PHE A 45 -3.85 -7.11 -4.18
N GLY A 46 -3.45 -8.04 -5.04
CA GLY A 46 -3.10 -7.78 -6.44
C GLY A 46 -4.29 -7.38 -7.34
N SER A 47 -5.53 -7.47 -6.85
CA SER A 47 -6.73 -7.12 -7.62
C SER A 47 -7.69 -6.26 -6.80
N ARG A 48 -8.01 -5.06 -7.33
CA ARG A 48 -8.99 -4.13 -6.72
C ARG A 48 -10.37 -4.79 -6.52
N ALA A 49 -10.82 -5.57 -7.51
CA ALA A 49 -12.08 -6.30 -7.39
C ALA A 49 -12.06 -7.35 -6.26
N ARG A 50 -10.92 -7.97 -5.99
CA ARG A 50 -10.75 -8.90 -4.87
C ARG A 50 -10.79 -8.17 -3.54
N ILE A 51 -10.10 -7.03 -3.44
CA ILE A 51 -10.11 -6.18 -2.24
C ILE A 51 -11.54 -5.72 -1.94
N ALA A 52 -12.27 -5.25 -2.94
CA ALA A 52 -13.66 -4.84 -2.80
C ALA A 52 -14.56 -5.98 -2.26
N ARG A 53 -14.36 -7.20 -2.76
CA ARG A 53 -15.07 -8.39 -2.22
C ARG A 53 -14.70 -8.71 -0.78
N MET A 54 -13.42 -8.56 -0.40
CA MET A 54 -12.98 -8.73 1.00
C MET A 54 -13.62 -7.69 1.92
N CYS A 55 -13.83 -6.46 1.42
CA CYS A 55 -14.50 -5.39 2.15
C CYS A 55 -16.05 -5.43 2.05
N GLY A 56 -16.63 -6.33 1.26
CA GLY A 56 -18.07 -6.42 1.06
C GLY A 56 -18.69 -5.24 0.29
N VAL A 57 -17.89 -4.52 -0.55
CA VAL A 57 -18.31 -3.34 -1.29
C VAL A 57 -18.01 -3.44 -2.79
N HIS A 58 -18.60 -2.55 -3.60
CA HIS A 58 -18.21 -2.41 -5.01
C HIS A 58 -16.84 -1.71 -5.12
N ALA A 59 -16.06 -2.03 -6.15
CA ALA A 59 -14.70 -1.50 -6.32
C ALA A 59 -14.64 0.04 -6.36
N ASP A 60 -15.63 0.71 -6.95
CA ASP A 60 -15.71 2.17 -7.03
C ASP A 60 -15.98 2.83 -5.67
N TYR A 61 -16.51 2.08 -4.72
CA TYR A 61 -16.81 2.56 -3.36
C TYR A 61 -15.64 2.43 -2.39
N LEU A 62 -14.55 1.76 -2.78
CA LEU A 62 -13.42 1.52 -1.87
C LEU A 62 -12.87 2.82 -1.23
N PRO A 63 -12.60 3.92 -1.97
CA PRO A 63 -12.07 5.14 -1.36
C PRO A 63 -13.04 5.74 -0.34
N ARG A 64 -14.32 5.74 -0.66
CA ARG A 64 -15.38 6.21 0.24
C ARG A 64 -15.52 5.31 1.47
N PHE A 65 -15.56 4.01 1.28
CA PHE A 65 -15.70 3.03 2.36
C PHE A 65 -14.56 3.17 3.38
N LEU A 66 -13.31 3.27 2.91
CA LEU A 66 -12.16 3.49 3.79
C LEU A 66 -12.24 4.85 4.49
N ALA A 67 -12.59 5.91 3.76
CA ALA A 67 -12.73 7.25 4.34
C ALA A 67 -13.81 7.31 5.43
N ASP A 68 -14.97 6.70 5.18
CA ASP A 68 -16.07 6.67 6.16
C ASP A 68 -15.70 5.83 7.40
N ALA A 69 -15.06 4.68 7.23
CA ALA A 69 -14.58 3.83 8.32
C ALA A 69 -13.53 4.55 9.21
N ALA A 70 -12.64 5.33 8.61
CA ALA A 70 -11.65 6.09 9.37
C ALA A 70 -12.27 7.15 10.30
N HIS A 71 -13.48 7.62 10.04
CA HIS A 71 -14.21 8.55 10.92
C HIS A 71 -14.99 7.87 12.05
N ALA A 72 -15.04 6.53 12.07
CA ALA A 72 -15.78 5.77 13.06
C ALA A 72 -14.93 4.61 13.64
N PRO A 73 -13.74 4.89 14.21
CA PRO A 73 -12.84 3.85 14.67
C PRO A 73 -13.49 2.98 15.76
N VAL A 74 -13.23 1.67 15.70
CA VAL A 74 -13.67 0.68 16.71
C VAL A 74 -12.44 0.24 17.49
N ALA A 75 -12.38 0.59 18.77
CA ALA A 75 -11.21 0.32 19.62
C ALA A 75 -10.88 -1.17 19.68
N SER A 76 -9.58 -1.49 19.63
CA SER A 76 -9.09 -2.87 19.79
C SER A 76 -9.38 -3.42 21.18
N VAL A 77 -9.50 -4.73 21.29
CA VAL A 77 -9.74 -5.44 22.57
C VAL A 77 -8.59 -6.39 22.88
N GLU A 78 -8.20 -6.43 24.15
CA GLU A 78 -7.19 -7.35 24.64
C GLU A 78 -7.82 -8.72 24.93
N VAL A 79 -7.13 -9.79 24.48
CA VAL A 79 -7.51 -11.18 24.72
C VAL A 79 -6.40 -11.93 25.43
N GLN A 80 -6.75 -12.96 26.19
CA GLN A 80 -5.79 -13.79 26.94
C GLN A 80 -5.34 -15.02 26.13
N ASP A 81 -6.19 -15.54 25.26
CA ASP A 81 -5.87 -16.65 24.35
C ASP A 81 -5.71 -16.12 22.93
N ALA A 82 -4.46 -15.95 22.50
CA ALA A 82 -4.12 -15.43 21.20
C ALA A 82 -3.57 -16.56 20.29
N PRO A 83 -4.22 -16.89 19.19
CA PRO A 83 -3.71 -17.88 18.23
C PRO A 83 -2.26 -17.61 17.79
N SER A 84 -1.86 -16.34 17.65
CA SER A 84 -0.49 -15.95 17.31
C SER A 84 0.56 -16.31 18.37
N GLN A 85 0.15 -16.65 19.60
CA GLN A 85 1.02 -17.04 20.70
C GLN A 85 0.96 -18.54 21.02
N ARG A 86 0.34 -19.35 20.18
CA ARG A 86 0.17 -20.80 20.39
C ARG A 86 1.52 -21.51 20.51
N HIS A 87 2.53 -21.08 19.76
CA HIS A 87 3.90 -21.52 19.85
C HIS A 87 4.80 -20.31 20.13
N ALA A 88 5.75 -20.48 21.06
CA ALA A 88 6.66 -19.40 21.45
C ALA A 88 8.11 -19.91 21.53
N ILE A 89 9.00 -19.24 20.82
CA ILE A 89 10.46 -19.44 20.85
C ILE A 89 11.05 -18.23 21.60
N VAL A 90 11.45 -18.42 22.86
CA VAL A 90 12.00 -17.35 23.73
C VAL A 90 13.49 -17.56 24.05
N LYS A 91 14.08 -18.64 23.56
CA LYS A 91 15.51 -18.97 23.70
C LYS A 91 16.03 -19.49 22.36
N ASP A 92 17.32 -19.33 22.14
CA ASP A 92 17.99 -19.80 20.93
C ASP A 92 17.27 -19.34 19.64
N ILE A 93 16.86 -18.07 19.65
CA ILE A 93 16.14 -17.43 18.55
C ILE A 93 16.99 -17.51 17.29
N ASP A 94 16.35 -17.94 16.18
CA ASP A 94 16.96 -17.96 14.87
C ASP A 94 15.90 -17.59 13.83
N ILE A 95 15.92 -16.31 13.40
CA ILE A 95 14.95 -15.74 12.47
C ILE A 95 14.98 -16.52 11.15
N ALA A 96 16.17 -16.76 10.59
CA ALA A 96 16.32 -17.40 9.30
C ALA A 96 15.89 -18.89 9.30
N ARG A 97 16.00 -19.55 10.45
CA ARG A 97 15.52 -20.92 10.61
C ARG A 97 14.00 -20.99 10.78
N THR A 98 13.42 -19.99 11.42
CA THR A 98 11.99 -19.98 11.75
C THR A 98 11.16 -19.39 10.63
N VAL A 99 11.59 -18.28 10.02
CA VAL A 99 10.85 -17.52 9.02
C VAL A 99 11.33 -17.90 7.62
N PRO A 100 10.45 -18.25 6.67
CA PRO A 100 10.83 -18.53 5.29
C PRO A 100 11.14 -17.21 4.55
N LEU A 101 12.30 -16.64 4.88
CA LEU A 101 12.76 -15.36 4.36
C LEU A 101 12.98 -15.43 2.86
N THR A 102 12.49 -14.44 2.15
CA THR A 102 12.59 -14.37 0.69
C THR A 102 13.60 -13.33 0.24
N GLN A 103 14.29 -13.64 -0.87
CA GLN A 103 15.10 -12.68 -1.62
C GLN A 103 14.46 -12.45 -2.98
N GLN A 104 14.28 -11.19 -3.38
CA GLN A 104 13.50 -10.84 -4.57
C GLN A 104 14.33 -10.83 -5.84
N THR A 105 15.56 -10.30 -5.76
CA THR A 105 16.48 -10.20 -6.90
C THR A 105 17.91 -10.59 -6.49
N LYS A 106 18.75 -10.91 -7.47
CA LYS A 106 20.17 -11.17 -7.23
C LYS A 106 20.93 -9.95 -6.70
N ALA A 107 20.37 -8.75 -6.88
CA ALA A 107 20.98 -7.49 -6.46
C ALA A 107 20.55 -7.05 -5.05
N ASP A 108 19.68 -7.82 -4.38
CA ASP A 108 19.28 -7.52 -3.00
C ASP A 108 20.46 -7.73 -2.04
N ALA A 109 20.53 -6.89 -1.00
CA ALA A 109 21.58 -6.98 0.03
C ALA A 109 21.43 -8.20 0.95
N GLY A 110 20.52 -9.12 0.68
CA GLY A 110 20.23 -10.32 1.44
C GLY A 110 18.76 -10.52 1.72
N TYR A 111 18.44 -11.34 2.71
CA TYR A 111 17.07 -11.63 3.09
C TYR A 111 16.41 -10.45 3.82
N VAL A 112 15.21 -10.08 3.38
CA VAL A 112 14.46 -8.96 3.90
C VAL A 112 13.04 -9.37 4.26
N ILE A 113 12.57 -9.01 5.44
CA ILE A 113 11.17 -9.13 5.82
C ILE A 113 10.43 -7.92 5.22
N THR A 114 9.58 -8.15 4.22
CA THR A 114 8.82 -7.11 3.52
C THR A 114 7.39 -6.96 4.02
N GLY A 115 6.76 -8.07 4.44
CA GLY A 115 5.39 -8.12 4.97
C GLY A 115 5.28 -7.93 6.47
N GLY A 116 6.33 -7.48 7.15
CA GLY A 116 6.33 -7.26 8.59
C GLY A 116 5.60 -5.99 8.99
N LEU A 117 4.41 -6.12 9.57
CA LEU A 117 3.64 -5.02 10.16
C LEU A 117 4.14 -4.73 11.57
N VAL A 118 4.79 -3.59 11.76
CA VAL A 118 5.26 -3.13 13.06
C VAL A 118 4.10 -2.49 13.80
N ILE A 119 3.77 -3.02 14.99
CA ILE A 119 2.81 -2.42 15.91
C ILE A 119 3.57 -1.76 17.06
N ALA A 120 3.30 -0.47 17.24
CA ALA A 120 3.83 0.33 18.34
C ALA A 120 2.68 1.09 19.04
N LYS A 121 2.81 1.32 20.33
CA LYS A 121 1.85 2.15 21.07
C LYS A 121 2.47 3.51 21.36
N ASP A 122 1.75 4.57 21.06
CA ASP A 122 2.18 5.92 21.39
C ASP A 122 2.16 6.09 22.94
N PRO A 123 3.30 6.40 23.57
CA PRO A 123 3.38 6.49 25.02
C PRO A 123 2.61 7.68 25.63
N GLU A 124 2.24 8.68 24.83
CA GLU A 124 1.52 9.87 25.30
C GLU A 124 0.01 9.75 25.09
N THR A 125 -0.43 9.22 23.94
CA THR A 125 -1.86 9.14 23.59
C THR A 125 -2.47 7.77 23.85
N GLY A 126 -1.64 6.71 23.88
CA GLY A 126 -2.10 5.33 23.97
C GLY A 126 -2.59 4.75 22.64
N ALA A 127 -2.62 5.53 21.56
CA ALA A 127 -3.03 5.08 20.24
C ALA A 127 -2.05 4.05 19.65
N PHE A 128 -2.59 3.07 18.95
CA PHE A 128 -1.78 2.10 18.21
C PHE A 128 -1.42 2.61 16.84
N ASN A 129 -0.12 2.56 16.52
CA ASN A 129 0.40 2.76 15.18
C ASN A 129 0.76 1.41 14.56
N GLY A 130 0.29 1.18 13.34
CA GLY A 130 0.68 0.07 12.50
C GLY A 130 1.41 0.58 11.24
N SER A 131 2.59 0.07 10.95
CA SER A 131 3.35 0.52 9.77
C SER A 131 4.30 -0.54 9.25
N TYR A 132 4.54 -0.51 7.93
CA TYR A 132 5.47 -1.42 7.26
C TYR A 132 6.84 -0.77 7.15
N HIS A 133 7.85 -1.52 7.57
CA HIS A 133 9.25 -1.15 7.47
C HIS A 133 10.04 -2.32 6.90
N ARG A 134 10.89 -2.07 5.91
CA ARG A 134 11.79 -3.11 5.42
C ARG A 134 12.82 -3.44 6.48
N MET A 135 13.04 -4.73 6.70
CA MET A 135 13.94 -5.23 7.73
C MET A 135 14.88 -6.26 7.12
N ARG A 136 16.15 -5.89 6.92
CA ARG A 136 17.18 -6.86 6.55
C ARG A 136 17.61 -7.64 7.78
N VAL A 137 17.69 -8.96 7.66
CA VAL A 137 18.18 -9.83 8.72
C VAL A 137 19.70 -9.76 8.77
N LEU A 138 20.24 -9.45 9.95
CA LEU A 138 21.68 -9.26 10.20
C LEU A 138 22.30 -10.47 10.91
N SER A 139 21.56 -11.04 11.86
CA SER A 139 22.00 -12.17 12.67
C SER A 139 20.80 -13.06 13.02
N LYS A 140 21.01 -14.03 13.89
CA LYS A 140 19.95 -14.94 14.33
C LYS A 140 18.76 -14.25 14.97
N ASP A 141 19.00 -13.15 15.67
CA ASP A 141 18.01 -12.43 16.48
C ASP A 141 17.92 -10.92 16.21
N THR A 142 18.65 -10.43 15.21
CA THR A 142 18.76 -9.00 14.96
C THR A 142 18.50 -8.68 13.49
N THR A 143 17.69 -7.62 13.25
CA THR A 143 17.51 -7.02 11.94
C THR A 143 17.88 -5.54 11.99
N CYS A 144 18.13 -4.92 10.85
CA CYS A 144 18.02 -3.47 10.74
C CYS A 144 16.59 -3.11 10.33
N MET A 145 16.11 -1.92 10.73
CA MET A 145 14.77 -1.44 10.44
C MET A 145 14.83 -0.02 9.91
N THR A 146 14.42 0.17 8.66
CA THR A 146 14.40 1.49 8.02
C THR A 146 13.15 2.25 8.39
N ILE A 147 13.29 3.33 9.16
CA ILE A 147 12.19 4.22 9.53
C ILE A 147 12.45 5.60 8.91
N GLN A 148 11.70 5.91 7.87
CA GLN A 148 11.86 7.17 7.12
C GLN A 148 11.31 8.37 7.90
N ALA A 149 11.84 9.56 7.60
CA ALA A 149 11.32 10.82 8.11
C ALA A 149 9.84 11.01 7.72
N GLY A 150 9.03 11.52 8.66
CA GLY A 150 7.59 11.72 8.47
C GLY A 150 6.72 10.51 8.83
N ARG A 151 7.32 9.38 9.24
CA ARG A 151 6.57 8.21 9.72
C ARG A 151 6.15 8.40 11.18
N HIS A 152 4.94 7.95 11.54
CA HIS A 152 4.44 7.99 12.92
C HIS A 152 5.34 7.23 13.88
N LEU A 153 5.87 6.08 13.47
CA LEU A 153 6.80 5.29 14.29
C LEU A 153 8.07 6.07 14.67
N LEU A 154 8.56 6.96 13.77
CA LEU A 154 9.69 7.83 14.10
C LEU A 154 9.34 8.83 15.21
N GLU A 155 8.16 9.42 15.15
CA GLU A 155 7.70 10.35 16.19
C GLU A 155 7.47 9.64 17.53
N ILE A 156 6.89 8.43 17.50
CA ILE A 156 6.78 7.57 18.69
C ILE A 156 8.18 7.30 19.27
N ALA A 157 9.15 6.91 18.44
CA ALA A 157 10.52 6.67 18.88
C ALA A 157 11.16 7.93 19.52
N ARG A 158 10.91 9.12 18.94
CA ARG A 158 11.36 10.41 19.51
C ARG A 158 10.76 10.68 20.89
N LYS A 159 9.48 10.34 21.10
CA LYS A 159 8.83 10.46 22.42
C LYS A 159 9.50 9.56 23.46
N TYR A 160 9.82 8.30 23.12
CA TYR A 160 10.58 7.40 23.97
C TYR A 160 11.95 7.99 24.31
N LYS A 161 12.67 8.53 23.33
CA LYS A 161 13.98 9.14 23.52
C LYS A 161 13.92 10.38 24.43
N LYS A 162 12.89 11.22 24.26
CA LYS A 162 12.62 12.37 25.12
C LYS A 162 12.36 11.96 26.58
N ALA A 163 11.76 10.79 26.78
CA ALA A 163 11.57 10.19 28.11
C ALA A 163 12.81 9.45 28.65
N GLY A 164 13.98 9.61 28.04
CA GLY A 164 15.25 8.98 28.47
C GLY A 164 15.37 7.49 28.10
N LYS A 165 14.52 6.98 27.24
CA LYS A 165 14.51 5.57 26.83
C LYS A 165 15.08 5.45 25.41
N ASN A 166 16.09 4.58 25.23
CA ASN A 166 16.68 4.31 23.92
C ASN A 166 16.05 3.08 23.21
N ARG A 167 15.15 2.38 23.86
CA ARG A 167 14.47 1.21 23.32
C ARG A 167 12.98 1.45 23.20
N VAL A 168 12.44 1.16 22.02
CA VAL A 168 11.00 1.22 21.75
C VAL A 168 10.48 -0.21 21.68
N PRO A 169 9.63 -0.65 22.62
CA PRO A 169 9.02 -1.97 22.56
C PRO A 169 8.04 -2.02 21.40
N VAL A 170 8.18 -3.01 20.53
CA VAL A 170 7.32 -3.21 19.35
C VAL A 170 7.16 -4.70 19.07
N THR A 171 6.14 -5.01 18.27
CA THR A 171 6.00 -6.33 17.65
C THR A 171 5.97 -6.18 16.13
N VAL A 172 6.52 -7.16 15.43
CA VAL A 172 6.46 -7.27 13.99
C VAL A 172 5.54 -8.44 13.65
N ASN A 173 4.37 -8.13 13.11
CA ASN A 173 3.30 -9.09 12.85
C ASN A 173 3.26 -9.41 11.35
N VAL A 174 3.24 -10.69 10.99
CA VAL A 174 3.17 -11.14 9.60
C VAL A 174 1.88 -11.93 9.41
N GLY A 175 1.17 -11.71 8.29
CA GLY A 175 -0.06 -12.42 7.99
C GLY A 175 -1.22 -11.99 8.88
N ALA A 176 -1.47 -10.70 8.99
CA ALA A 176 -2.66 -10.14 9.65
C ALA A 176 -3.90 -10.19 8.75
N GLY A 177 -5.07 -9.96 9.33
CA GLY A 177 -6.34 -9.87 8.59
C GLY A 177 -6.36 -8.73 7.56
N PRO A 178 -7.13 -8.85 6.45
CA PRO A 178 -7.14 -7.86 5.37
C PRO A 178 -7.46 -6.43 5.82
N ALA A 179 -8.37 -6.25 6.77
CA ALA A 179 -8.74 -4.93 7.30
C ALA A 179 -7.56 -4.26 8.01
N VAL A 180 -6.81 -5.03 8.81
CA VAL A 180 -5.60 -4.54 9.48
C VAL A 180 -4.54 -4.16 8.44
N LEU A 181 -4.29 -5.02 7.45
CA LEU A 181 -3.30 -4.75 6.41
C LEU A 181 -3.64 -3.49 5.60
N LEU A 182 -4.91 -3.24 5.29
CA LEU A 182 -5.37 -2.04 4.60
C LEU A 182 -5.27 -0.79 5.48
N ALA A 183 -5.74 -0.84 6.72
CA ALA A 183 -5.75 0.32 7.63
C ALA A 183 -4.34 0.83 7.95
N THR A 184 -3.35 -0.09 8.03
CA THR A 184 -1.98 0.20 8.43
C THR A 184 -1.01 0.42 7.27
N SER A 185 -1.48 0.30 6.02
CA SER A 185 -0.63 0.46 4.82
C SER A 185 -0.49 1.91 4.34
N GLY A 186 -1.14 2.86 5.00
CA GLY A 186 -0.91 4.29 4.80
C GLY A 186 0.55 4.64 5.07
N SER A 187 1.25 5.17 4.06
CA SER A 187 2.71 5.17 4.09
C SER A 187 3.34 6.33 4.86
N THR A 188 2.73 7.50 4.89
CA THR A 188 3.27 8.71 5.50
C THR A 188 2.15 9.63 6.00
N GLN A 189 2.51 10.84 6.40
CA GLN A 189 1.52 11.83 6.85
C GLN A 189 0.43 12.08 5.83
N GLN A 190 -0.79 11.80 6.22
CA GLN A 190 -2.00 12.00 5.46
C GLN A 190 -3.09 12.62 6.34
N THR A 191 -4.02 13.32 5.71
CA THR A 191 -5.03 14.09 6.46
C THR A 191 -6.04 13.19 7.17
N LEU A 192 -6.29 12.01 6.66
CA LEU A 192 -7.30 11.08 7.19
C LEU A 192 -6.83 10.39 8.47
N THR A 193 -5.55 10.00 8.55
CA THR A 193 -4.94 9.34 9.71
C THR A 193 -3.74 10.16 10.20
N PRO A 194 -3.95 11.29 10.90
CA PRO A 194 -2.88 12.14 11.41
C PRO A 194 -2.12 11.45 12.57
N MET A 195 -0.98 12.02 12.95
CA MET A 195 -0.21 11.55 14.11
C MET A 195 -1.10 11.47 15.36
N GLY A 196 -1.03 10.34 16.06
CA GLY A 196 -1.86 10.04 17.24
C GLY A 196 -3.22 9.43 16.92
N TYR A 197 -3.51 9.18 15.65
CA TYR A 197 -4.67 8.40 15.23
C TYR A 197 -4.45 6.91 15.53
N ASP A 198 -5.51 6.21 15.96
CA ASP A 198 -5.47 4.76 16.25
C ASP A 198 -5.76 3.93 15.00
N GLU A 199 -4.71 3.41 14.37
CA GLU A 199 -4.83 2.65 13.12
C GLU A 199 -5.44 1.24 13.33
N LEU A 200 -5.33 0.66 14.54
CA LEU A 200 -6.07 -0.58 14.86
C LEU A 200 -7.56 -0.30 15.05
N GLY A 201 -7.91 0.88 15.57
CA GLY A 201 -9.30 1.33 15.61
C GLY A 201 -9.90 1.51 14.22
N PHE A 202 -9.12 2.03 13.27
CA PHE A 202 -9.52 2.09 11.86
C PHE A 202 -9.73 0.69 11.26
N ALA A 203 -8.82 -0.24 11.52
CA ALA A 203 -8.96 -1.62 11.08
C ALA A 203 -10.24 -2.27 11.65
N GLY A 204 -10.55 -2.01 12.93
CA GLY A 204 -11.79 -2.47 13.56
C GLY A 204 -13.03 -1.95 12.85
N ALA A 205 -13.04 -0.68 12.46
CA ALA A 205 -14.15 -0.09 11.68
C ALA A 205 -14.28 -0.74 10.28
N LEU A 206 -13.16 -1.04 9.62
CA LEU A 206 -13.18 -1.71 8.30
C LEU A 206 -13.75 -3.12 8.34
N GLN A 207 -13.49 -3.87 9.42
CA GLN A 207 -14.00 -5.25 9.56
C GLN A 207 -15.33 -5.35 10.30
N GLY A 208 -15.80 -4.24 10.91
CA GLY A 208 -17.06 -4.18 11.64
C GLY A 208 -17.02 -4.76 13.06
N GLU A 209 -15.83 -5.09 13.58
CA GLU A 209 -15.60 -5.64 14.92
C GLU A 209 -14.22 -5.22 15.44
N PRO A 210 -14.00 -5.20 16.77
CA PRO A 210 -12.71 -4.88 17.35
C PRO A 210 -11.57 -5.76 16.82
N VAL A 211 -10.39 -5.15 16.57
CA VAL A 211 -9.16 -5.93 16.39
C VAL A 211 -8.75 -6.53 17.73
N THR A 212 -8.50 -7.82 17.77
CA THR A 212 -8.03 -8.52 18.96
C THR A 212 -6.50 -8.41 19.08
N ILE A 213 -6.01 -8.03 20.25
CA ILE A 213 -4.59 -7.90 20.56
C ILE A 213 -4.27 -8.67 21.85
N ALA A 214 -3.01 -9.08 21.99
CA ALA A 214 -2.51 -9.70 23.22
C ALA A 214 -1.20 -9.02 23.65
N PRO A 215 -0.92 -8.90 24.96
CA PRO A 215 0.37 -8.43 25.45
C PRO A 215 1.50 -9.30 24.91
N ALA A 216 2.60 -8.69 24.46
CA ALA A 216 3.79 -9.42 24.07
C ALA A 216 4.39 -10.19 25.26
N LEU A 217 4.85 -11.41 25.06
CA LEU A 217 5.35 -12.30 26.10
C LEU A 217 6.65 -11.77 26.73
N THR A 218 7.49 -11.12 25.94
CA THR A 218 8.85 -10.73 26.35
C THR A 218 9.10 -9.23 26.35
N GLN A 219 8.15 -8.43 25.85
CA GLN A 219 8.30 -6.98 25.73
C GLN A 219 7.15 -6.24 26.46
N PRO A 220 7.32 -5.89 27.74
CA PRO A 220 6.34 -5.06 28.44
C PRO A 220 6.05 -3.76 27.70
N GLY A 221 4.78 -3.46 27.47
CA GLY A 221 4.35 -2.27 26.74
C GLY A 221 4.30 -2.44 25.22
N ALA A 222 4.49 -3.64 24.68
CA ALA A 222 4.16 -4.02 23.31
C ALA A 222 2.98 -4.97 23.25
N TRP A 223 2.26 -4.97 22.13
CA TRP A 223 1.11 -5.82 21.86
C TRP A 223 1.27 -6.51 20.50
N SER A 224 0.91 -7.79 20.46
CA SER A 224 0.80 -8.57 19.22
C SER A 224 -0.65 -8.55 18.72
N LEU A 225 -0.85 -8.64 17.41
CA LEU A 225 -2.15 -8.98 16.85
C LEU A 225 -2.46 -10.43 17.19
N ALA A 226 -3.58 -10.68 17.86
CA ALA A 226 -3.95 -12.03 18.32
C ALA A 226 -4.13 -13.01 17.15
N GLU A 227 -4.58 -12.50 16.00
CA GLU A 227 -4.86 -13.28 14.78
C GLU A 227 -3.70 -13.29 13.76
N ALA A 228 -2.52 -12.73 14.08
CA ALA A 228 -1.38 -12.81 13.19
C ALA A 228 -0.90 -14.26 13.01
N GLU A 229 -0.36 -14.56 11.84
CA GLU A 229 0.23 -15.88 11.55
C GLU A 229 1.55 -16.08 12.31
N LEU A 230 2.39 -15.04 12.32
CA LEU A 230 3.73 -15.02 12.92
C LEU A 230 3.99 -13.66 13.53
N VAL A 231 4.63 -13.62 14.71
CA VAL A 231 5.03 -12.38 15.38
C VAL A 231 6.48 -12.46 15.83
N LEU A 232 7.27 -11.41 15.55
CA LEU A 232 8.57 -11.18 16.16
C LEU A 232 8.38 -10.13 17.25
N GLU A 233 8.53 -10.49 18.52
CA GLU A 233 8.52 -9.58 19.63
C GLU A 233 9.92 -9.02 19.89
N GLY A 234 10.03 -7.74 20.19
CA GLY A 234 11.34 -7.16 20.45
C GLY A 234 11.30 -5.66 20.66
N TYR A 235 12.43 -5.03 20.47
CA TYR A 235 12.57 -3.59 20.60
C TYR A 235 13.45 -2.99 19.52
N ILE A 236 13.12 -1.77 19.10
CA ILE A 236 13.98 -0.94 18.26
C ILE A 236 15.02 -0.31 19.18
N ASP A 237 16.30 -0.51 18.90
CA ASP A 237 17.40 0.12 19.65
C ASP A 237 17.92 1.36 18.92
N MET A 238 17.54 2.54 19.44
CA MET A 238 17.95 3.84 18.88
C MET A 238 19.40 4.20 19.18
N ALA A 239 20.08 3.45 20.03
CA ALA A 239 21.51 3.62 20.32
C ALA A 239 22.40 2.82 19.37
N GLN A 240 21.83 1.86 18.65
CA GLN A 240 22.57 0.97 17.74
C GLN A 240 22.16 1.23 16.29
N LEU A 241 23.16 1.46 15.43
CA LEU A 241 23.00 1.60 13.99
C LEU A 241 23.69 0.43 13.29
N ALA A 242 23.03 -0.10 12.27
CA ALA A 242 23.58 -1.09 11.36
C ALA A 242 23.34 -0.68 9.90
N SER A 243 24.24 -1.10 9.01
CA SER A 243 24.03 -0.92 7.58
C SER A 243 23.00 -1.90 7.04
N GLU A 244 22.18 -1.44 6.10
CA GLU A 244 21.26 -2.30 5.35
C GLU A 244 21.99 -3.18 4.33
N GLU A 245 23.28 -3.00 4.11
CA GLU A 245 24.11 -3.84 3.26
C GLU A 245 25.50 -4.06 3.88
N ASP A 246 26.26 -4.99 3.35
CA ASP A 246 27.51 -5.44 3.96
C ASP A 246 28.67 -4.45 3.77
N SER A 247 28.64 -3.57 2.74
CA SER A 247 29.70 -2.59 2.50
C SER A 247 29.80 -1.50 3.57
N GLY A 248 28.73 -1.29 4.34
CA GLY A 248 28.65 -0.23 5.34
C GLY A 248 28.59 1.18 4.77
N GLN A 249 28.44 1.34 3.47
CA GLN A 249 28.32 2.63 2.77
C GLN A 249 26.88 3.09 2.64
N ASP A 250 26.57 4.28 3.20
CA ASP A 250 25.26 4.87 3.08
C ASP A 250 24.98 5.34 1.64
N GLY A 251 23.72 5.16 1.19
CA GLY A 251 23.28 5.60 -0.13
C GLY A 251 23.69 4.71 -1.30
N VAL A 252 24.30 3.55 -1.03
CA VAL A 252 24.60 2.56 -2.06
C VAL A 252 23.29 1.93 -2.58
N LYS A 253 23.22 1.70 -3.89
CA LYS A 253 22.11 0.98 -4.52
C LYS A 253 22.22 -0.51 -4.23
N GLY A 254 21.07 -1.19 -4.28
CA GLY A 254 21.05 -2.64 -4.24
C GLY A 254 20.52 -3.22 -2.94
N MET A 255 19.93 -2.40 -2.03
CA MET A 255 19.32 -2.94 -0.82
C MET A 255 18.18 -3.92 -1.15
N MET A 256 17.16 -3.49 -1.88
CA MET A 256 16.05 -4.29 -2.44
C MET A 256 15.26 -3.43 -3.43
N PRO A 257 14.41 -4.02 -4.30
CA PRO A 257 13.46 -3.23 -5.08
C PRO A 257 12.51 -2.41 -4.21
N GLU A 258 12.11 -1.23 -4.68
CA GLU A 258 11.13 -0.37 -4.01
C GLU A 258 9.91 -0.08 -4.88
N ALA A 259 8.81 0.34 -4.28
CA ALA A 259 7.54 0.61 -4.94
C ALA A 259 7.66 1.56 -6.16
N GLY A 260 8.63 2.46 -6.16
CA GLY A 260 8.94 3.33 -7.31
C GLY A 260 9.46 2.61 -8.56
N GLY A 261 9.76 1.31 -8.49
CA GLY A 261 10.20 0.49 -9.61
C GLY A 261 11.71 0.36 -9.79
N TYR A 262 12.49 0.94 -8.89
CA TYR A 262 13.96 0.92 -8.91
C TYR A 262 14.51 0.24 -7.67
N MET A 263 15.79 -0.14 -7.72
CA MET A 263 16.51 -0.61 -6.53
C MET A 263 16.65 0.51 -5.52
N GLY A 264 16.25 0.25 -4.29
CA GLY A 264 16.42 1.17 -3.17
C GLY A 264 17.88 1.31 -2.75
N ARG A 265 18.18 2.40 -2.03
CA ARG A 265 19.49 2.63 -1.43
C ARG A 265 19.56 2.00 -0.06
N ALA A 266 20.74 1.54 0.32
CA ALA A 266 21.05 1.11 1.67
C ALA A 266 21.44 2.31 2.56
N TRP A 267 21.03 2.25 3.81
CA TRP A 267 21.31 3.30 4.80
C TRP A 267 21.81 2.68 6.10
N LYS A 268 22.43 3.48 6.95
CA LYS A 268 22.62 3.15 8.36
C LYS A 268 21.36 3.50 9.13
N VAL A 269 20.75 2.49 9.70
CA VAL A 269 19.44 2.58 10.36
C VAL A 269 19.47 1.89 11.72
N TRP A 270 18.45 2.10 12.53
CA TRP A 270 18.36 1.44 13.82
C TRP A 270 18.23 -0.07 13.72
N THR A 271 18.72 -0.76 14.73
CA THR A 271 18.52 -2.20 14.84
C THR A 271 17.18 -2.51 15.51
N PHE A 272 16.62 -3.66 15.15
CA PHE A 272 15.51 -4.30 15.85
C PHE A 272 16.01 -5.64 16.39
N THR A 273 15.99 -5.78 17.71
CA THR A 273 16.39 -7.00 18.42
C THR A 273 15.17 -7.82 18.75
N VAL A 274 15.14 -9.07 18.32
CA VAL A 274 14.05 -10.03 18.55
C VAL A 274 14.30 -10.75 19.87
N THR A 275 13.31 -10.76 20.74
CA THR A 275 13.37 -11.40 22.06
C THR A 275 12.44 -12.61 22.18
N ALA A 276 11.48 -12.73 21.27
CA ALA A 276 10.67 -13.93 21.06
C ALA A 276 10.17 -14.00 19.62
N ILE A 277 9.95 -15.22 19.15
CA ILE A 277 9.18 -15.50 17.92
C ILE A 277 7.97 -16.31 18.35
N THR A 278 6.76 -15.78 18.10
CA THR A 278 5.52 -16.51 18.37
C THR A 278 4.77 -16.75 17.07
N HIS A 279 3.99 -17.83 17.01
CA HIS A 279 3.26 -18.15 15.78
C HIS A 279 2.08 -19.11 16.01
N ARG A 280 1.17 -19.12 15.05
CA ARG A 280 0.14 -20.15 14.92
C ARG A 280 0.75 -21.50 14.58
N GLU A 281 0.02 -22.56 14.79
CA GLU A 281 0.39 -23.86 14.23
C GLU A 281 0.30 -23.82 12.71
N GLY A 282 1.34 -24.29 12.02
CA GLY A 282 1.37 -24.34 10.56
C GLY A 282 1.24 -22.98 9.86
N TYR A 283 1.77 -21.92 10.44
CA TYR A 283 1.58 -20.55 9.98
C TYR A 283 1.93 -20.34 8.51
N THR A 284 1.26 -19.38 7.87
CA THR A 284 1.51 -18.92 6.52
C THR A 284 2.29 -17.60 6.54
N TYR A 285 3.46 -17.57 5.88
CA TYR A 285 4.23 -16.34 5.72
C TYR A 285 3.65 -15.52 4.57
N TRP A 286 3.08 -14.35 4.88
CA TRP A 286 2.66 -13.41 3.85
C TRP A 286 3.86 -12.65 3.30
N PHE A 287 4.05 -12.73 1.99
CA PHE A 287 5.14 -12.11 1.25
C PHE A 287 4.60 -11.14 0.19
N PRO A 288 4.47 -9.85 0.49
CA PRO A 288 4.22 -8.83 -0.53
C PRO A 288 5.50 -8.54 -1.30
N LEU A 289 5.43 -8.64 -2.62
CA LEU A 289 6.53 -8.25 -3.51
C LEU A 289 6.61 -6.72 -3.58
N ALA A 290 7.83 -6.16 -3.57
CA ALA A 290 8.01 -4.70 -3.49
C ALA A 290 7.47 -3.94 -4.71
N ILE A 291 7.51 -4.56 -5.91
CA ILE A 291 7.08 -3.94 -7.17
C ILE A 291 5.98 -4.79 -7.81
N ASN A 292 4.74 -4.63 -7.39
CA ASN A 292 3.60 -5.31 -8.00
C ASN A 292 2.29 -4.57 -7.73
N ALA A 293 1.20 -5.09 -8.27
CA ALA A 293 -0.15 -4.56 -8.07
C ALA A 293 -0.60 -4.61 -6.60
N GLU A 294 -0.18 -5.65 -5.85
CA GLU A 294 -0.50 -5.79 -4.43
C GLU A 294 0.03 -4.61 -3.61
N THR A 295 1.32 -4.30 -3.75
CA THR A 295 1.94 -3.16 -3.05
C THR A 295 1.38 -1.83 -3.53
N THR A 296 1.11 -1.67 -4.84
CA THR A 296 0.46 -0.47 -5.37
C THR A 296 -0.92 -0.26 -4.78
N ASN A 297 -1.73 -1.30 -4.66
CA ASN A 297 -3.08 -1.21 -4.06
C ASN A 297 -3.02 -0.93 -2.55
N LEU A 298 -2.14 -1.60 -1.82
CA LEU A 298 -1.97 -1.38 -0.37
C LEU A 298 -1.54 0.05 -0.05
N MET A 299 -0.60 0.62 -0.81
CA MET A 299 -0.19 2.02 -0.63
C MET A 299 -1.22 3.00 -1.19
N GLY A 300 -1.90 2.64 -2.27
CA GLY A 300 -2.82 3.50 -2.99
C GLY A 300 -4.15 3.72 -2.30
N LEU A 301 -4.77 2.66 -1.79
CA LEU A 301 -6.12 2.74 -1.21
C LEU A 301 -6.24 3.69 0.00
N PRO A 302 -5.33 3.70 0.99
CA PRO A 302 -5.37 4.71 2.05
C PRO A 302 -5.15 6.14 1.53
N ALA A 303 -4.30 6.32 0.50
CA ALA A 303 -4.11 7.61 -0.14
C ALA A 303 -5.38 8.05 -0.90
N GLU A 304 -6.04 7.13 -1.61
CA GLU A 304 -7.35 7.38 -2.23
C GLU A 304 -8.40 7.80 -1.19
N ALA A 305 -8.44 7.13 -0.05
CA ALA A 305 -9.36 7.48 1.03
C ALA A 305 -9.10 8.89 1.58
N SER A 306 -7.84 9.28 1.76
CA SER A 306 -7.46 10.63 2.20
C SER A 306 -7.82 11.70 1.17
N VAL A 307 -7.57 11.43 -0.11
CA VAL A 307 -7.96 12.32 -1.21
C VAL A 307 -9.48 12.42 -1.33
N TYR A 308 -10.17 11.28 -1.22
CA TYR A 308 -11.64 11.24 -1.24
C TYR A 308 -12.23 12.09 -0.12
N ASP A 309 -11.74 11.93 1.11
CA ASP A 309 -12.22 12.70 2.25
C ASP A 309 -11.97 14.21 2.08
N ALA A 310 -10.78 14.60 1.65
CA ALA A 310 -10.42 16.00 1.41
C ALA A 310 -11.29 16.62 0.29
N CYS A 311 -11.41 15.95 -0.85
CA CYS A 311 -12.15 16.46 -2.01
C CYS A 311 -13.66 16.54 -1.77
N ARG A 312 -14.26 15.55 -1.09
CA ARG A 312 -15.70 15.60 -0.76
C ARG A 312 -16.07 16.76 0.17
N ARG A 313 -15.13 17.22 1.01
CA ARG A 313 -15.32 18.39 1.88
C ARG A 313 -15.21 19.72 1.11
N ILE A 314 -14.39 19.75 0.05
CA ILE A 314 -14.21 20.92 -0.79
C ILE A 314 -15.44 21.13 -1.68
N SER A 315 -15.85 20.11 -2.42
CA SER A 315 -17.00 20.20 -3.33
C SER A 315 -17.70 18.86 -3.53
N PRO A 316 -18.59 18.43 -2.61
CA PRO A 316 -19.27 17.14 -2.70
C PRO A 316 -20.18 16.98 -3.91
N ARG A 317 -20.58 18.10 -4.54
CA ARG A 317 -21.45 18.11 -5.71
C ARG A 317 -20.70 17.90 -7.03
N VAL A 318 -19.43 18.31 -7.09
CA VAL A 318 -18.61 18.25 -8.30
C VAL A 318 -17.62 17.08 -8.25
N PHE A 319 -17.07 16.79 -7.09
CA PHE A 319 -16.20 15.64 -6.90
C PHE A 319 -17.00 14.34 -6.98
N ASP A 320 -16.54 13.41 -7.79
CA ASP A 320 -17.16 12.08 -7.94
C ASP A 320 -16.36 11.02 -7.17
N THR A 321 -15.15 10.73 -7.61
CA THR A 321 -14.27 9.74 -6.98
C THR A 321 -12.80 9.97 -7.39
N CYS A 322 -11.90 9.15 -6.86
CA CYS A 322 -10.49 9.16 -7.23
C CYS A 322 -9.93 7.74 -7.27
N GLN A 323 -8.84 7.57 -8.00
CA GLN A 323 -8.15 6.28 -8.09
C GLN A 323 -6.68 6.45 -8.43
N VAL A 324 -5.85 5.56 -7.89
CA VAL A 324 -4.45 5.39 -8.27
C VAL A 324 -4.33 4.41 -9.43
N LEU A 325 -3.70 4.81 -10.51
CA LEU A 325 -3.31 3.91 -11.58
C LEU A 325 -2.07 3.08 -11.18
N GLN A 326 -1.96 1.86 -11.71
CA GLN A 326 -0.81 0.99 -11.41
C GLN A 326 0.54 1.67 -11.75
N GLY A 327 0.59 2.46 -12.82
CA GLY A 327 1.77 3.25 -13.18
C GLY A 327 2.10 4.40 -12.23
N MET A 328 1.14 4.84 -11.41
CA MET A 328 1.33 5.90 -10.41
C MET A 328 1.91 5.38 -9.08
N ARG A 329 2.17 4.08 -8.98
CA ARG A 329 2.91 3.43 -7.89
C ARG A 329 2.43 3.82 -6.48
N GLY A 330 1.18 3.48 -6.18
CA GLY A 330 0.59 3.73 -4.87
C GLY A 330 0.29 5.22 -4.65
N CYS A 331 0.89 5.84 -3.65
CA CYS A 331 0.57 7.21 -3.25
C CYS A 331 1.29 8.32 -4.04
N LEU A 332 2.05 7.99 -5.11
CA LEU A 332 2.86 8.99 -5.82
C LEU A 332 2.04 9.84 -6.80
N GLY A 333 0.91 9.34 -7.26
CA GLY A 333 0.00 10.06 -8.15
C GLY A 333 -1.44 9.62 -7.98
N MET A 334 -2.37 10.46 -8.45
CA MET A 334 -3.82 10.26 -8.31
C MET A 334 -4.55 10.78 -9.54
N VAL A 335 -5.57 10.06 -9.98
CA VAL A 335 -6.58 10.60 -10.90
C VAL A 335 -7.82 10.95 -10.09
N ILE A 336 -8.32 12.16 -10.23
CA ILE A 336 -9.60 12.61 -9.67
C ILE A 336 -10.63 12.75 -10.77
N ARG A 337 -11.81 12.17 -10.58
CA ARG A 337 -12.94 12.29 -11.51
C ARG A 337 -13.94 13.29 -10.97
N ILE A 338 -14.36 14.19 -11.84
CA ILE A 338 -15.28 15.26 -11.50
C ILE A 338 -16.52 15.26 -12.42
N ASN A 339 -17.60 15.84 -11.93
CA ASN A 339 -18.85 15.93 -12.66
C ASN A 339 -19.43 17.33 -12.51
N ARG A 340 -18.98 18.28 -13.32
CA ARG A 340 -19.48 19.64 -13.36
C ARG A 340 -20.89 19.66 -13.97
N LYS A 341 -21.83 20.35 -13.32
CA LYS A 341 -23.23 20.42 -13.73
C LYS A 341 -23.62 21.74 -14.39
N SER A 342 -22.83 22.76 -14.18
CA SER A 342 -23.09 24.11 -14.68
C SER A 342 -21.80 24.89 -14.92
N PHE A 343 -21.87 25.98 -15.67
CA PHE A 343 -20.74 26.89 -15.86
C PHE A 343 -20.20 27.47 -14.52
N ARG A 344 -21.02 27.52 -13.48
CA ARG A 344 -20.60 27.97 -12.14
C ARG A 344 -19.66 26.99 -11.45
N ASP A 345 -19.53 25.80 -11.98
CA ASP A 345 -18.63 24.76 -11.46
C ASP A 345 -17.23 24.84 -12.09
N GLU A 346 -17.06 25.69 -13.12
CA GLU A 346 -15.77 25.91 -13.76
C GLU A 346 -14.76 26.48 -12.76
N GLY A 347 -13.53 25.93 -12.74
CA GLY A 347 -12.50 26.26 -11.77
C GLY A 347 -12.50 25.40 -10.49
N LEU A 348 -13.60 24.70 -10.17
CA LEU A 348 -13.65 23.81 -9.00
C LEU A 348 -12.73 22.60 -9.15
N GLN A 349 -12.42 22.15 -10.37
CA GLN A 349 -11.43 21.12 -10.64
C GLN A 349 -10.05 21.48 -10.06
N ASN A 350 -9.66 22.76 -10.14
CA ASN A 350 -8.40 23.25 -9.60
C ASN A 350 -8.39 23.21 -8.07
N ASN A 351 -9.50 23.64 -7.43
CA ASN A 351 -9.63 23.56 -5.96
C ASN A 351 -9.56 22.12 -5.46
N LEU A 352 -10.20 21.19 -6.17
CA LEU A 352 -10.16 19.77 -5.85
C LEU A 352 -8.75 19.21 -6.03
N ALA A 353 -8.03 19.59 -7.09
CA ALA A 353 -6.64 19.17 -7.32
C ALA A 353 -5.69 19.67 -6.21
N PHE A 354 -5.85 20.91 -5.74
CA PHE A 354 -5.08 21.44 -4.59
C PHE A 354 -5.38 20.66 -3.32
N GLY A 355 -6.64 20.32 -3.08
CA GLY A 355 -7.05 19.46 -1.97
C GLY A 355 -6.41 18.07 -2.05
N ALA A 356 -6.46 17.45 -3.21
CA ALA A 356 -5.87 16.14 -3.47
C ALA A 356 -4.34 16.15 -3.25
N LEU A 357 -3.63 17.14 -3.80
CA LEU A 357 -2.17 17.30 -3.63
C LEU A 357 -1.76 17.53 -2.18
N SER A 358 -2.65 18.07 -1.35
CA SER A 358 -2.40 18.36 0.07
C SER A 358 -2.81 17.20 1.00
N ALA A 359 -3.69 16.31 0.53
CA ALA A 359 -4.23 15.23 1.35
C ALA A 359 -3.20 14.17 1.76
N HIS A 360 -2.13 14.01 0.98
CA HIS A 360 -1.07 13.05 1.24
C HIS A 360 0.31 13.67 0.94
N SER A 361 1.25 13.58 1.89
CA SER A 361 2.57 14.25 1.76
C SER A 361 3.39 13.77 0.56
N ASP A 362 3.33 12.48 0.24
CA ASP A 362 4.08 11.87 -0.86
C ASP A 362 3.45 12.09 -2.24
N MET A 363 2.19 12.59 -2.29
CA MET A 363 1.48 12.87 -3.54
C MET A 363 2.24 13.91 -4.36
N GLY A 364 2.69 13.51 -5.53
CA GLY A 364 3.43 14.39 -6.46
C GLY A 364 2.64 14.76 -7.70
N TRP A 365 1.68 13.92 -8.12
CA TRP A 365 0.95 14.10 -9.37
C TRP A 365 -0.55 13.97 -9.16
N VAL A 366 -1.34 14.90 -9.72
CA VAL A 366 -2.79 14.79 -9.79
C VAL A 366 -3.24 15.09 -11.21
N ILE A 367 -4.12 14.26 -11.75
CA ILE A 367 -4.79 14.45 -13.03
C ILE A 367 -6.28 14.56 -12.77
N ALA A 368 -6.91 15.67 -13.16
CA ALA A 368 -8.36 15.81 -13.12
C ALA A 368 -8.98 15.45 -14.47
N VAL A 369 -10.04 14.65 -14.44
CA VAL A 369 -10.77 14.21 -15.63
C VAL A 369 -12.27 14.33 -15.45
N ASP A 370 -13.01 14.41 -16.56
CA ASP A 370 -14.47 14.42 -16.54
C ASP A 370 -15.08 13.05 -16.18
N HIS A 371 -16.37 13.03 -15.89
CA HIS A 371 -17.12 11.86 -15.44
C HIS A 371 -17.22 10.72 -16.47
N ASP A 372 -17.00 11.00 -17.74
CA ASP A 372 -17.03 10.02 -18.83
C ASP A 372 -15.69 9.26 -19.00
N ILE A 373 -14.66 9.59 -18.22
CA ILE A 373 -13.36 8.93 -18.24
C ILE A 373 -13.31 7.78 -17.23
N ASP A 374 -12.81 6.63 -17.69
CA ASP A 374 -12.51 5.49 -16.82
C ASP A 374 -11.17 5.72 -16.11
N ILE A 375 -11.23 6.13 -14.87
CA ILE A 375 -10.04 6.42 -14.07
C ILE A 375 -9.26 5.16 -13.63
N GLY A 376 -9.79 3.99 -13.87
CA GLY A 376 -9.08 2.71 -13.71
C GLY A 376 -8.27 2.30 -14.94
N ASN A 377 -8.45 2.99 -16.06
CA ASN A 377 -7.80 2.70 -17.33
C ASN A 377 -6.80 3.80 -17.71
N ALA A 378 -5.51 3.43 -17.68
CA ALA A 378 -4.43 4.39 -17.98
C ALA A 378 -4.51 4.97 -19.39
N ASP A 379 -4.92 4.18 -20.38
CA ASP A 379 -5.03 4.63 -21.79
C ASP A 379 -6.16 5.66 -21.93
N ASP A 380 -7.28 5.47 -21.20
CA ASP A 380 -8.39 6.41 -21.22
C ASP A 380 -8.05 7.75 -20.54
N VAL A 381 -7.31 7.67 -19.42
CA VAL A 381 -6.80 8.87 -18.76
C VAL A 381 -5.81 9.62 -19.64
N MET A 382 -4.87 8.90 -20.30
CA MET A 382 -3.91 9.52 -21.21
C MET A 382 -4.61 10.09 -22.45
N TRP A 383 -5.65 9.43 -22.96
CA TRP A 383 -6.46 9.98 -24.02
C TRP A 383 -7.11 11.32 -23.59
N ALA A 384 -7.65 11.41 -22.37
CA ALA A 384 -8.19 12.65 -21.85
C ALA A 384 -7.11 13.75 -21.73
N VAL A 385 -5.93 13.41 -21.22
CA VAL A 385 -4.79 14.35 -21.11
C VAL A 385 -4.42 14.93 -22.47
N ILE A 386 -4.36 14.11 -23.52
CA ILE A 386 -3.96 14.54 -24.86
C ILE A 386 -5.08 15.29 -25.58
N SER A 387 -6.34 14.83 -25.43
CA SER A 387 -7.47 15.36 -26.20
C SER A 387 -8.16 16.58 -25.56
N ARG A 388 -8.06 16.74 -24.24
CA ARG A 388 -8.73 17.80 -23.47
C ARG A 388 -7.78 18.70 -22.69
N GLY A 389 -6.55 18.22 -22.39
CA GLY A 389 -5.57 18.97 -21.60
C GLY A 389 -5.08 20.21 -22.33
N ASP A 390 -5.24 21.37 -21.71
CA ASP A 390 -4.61 22.61 -22.15
C ASP A 390 -3.26 22.78 -21.46
N MET A 391 -2.17 22.57 -22.19
CA MET A 391 -0.81 22.67 -21.61
C MET A 391 -0.42 24.08 -21.23
N LYS A 392 -1.15 25.10 -21.67
CA LYS A 392 -0.90 26.49 -21.32
C LYS A 392 -1.50 26.86 -19.97
N ASP A 393 -2.77 26.55 -19.77
CA ASP A 393 -3.54 26.97 -18.60
C ASP A 393 -3.96 25.80 -17.70
N GLY A 394 -3.91 24.59 -18.21
CA GLY A 394 -4.25 23.33 -17.49
C GLY A 394 -3.07 22.58 -16.86
N LEU A 395 -1.83 23.07 -17.01
CA LEU A 395 -0.65 22.49 -16.36
C LEU A 395 -0.17 23.41 -15.23
N MET A 396 -0.15 22.89 -14.01
CA MET A 396 0.38 23.62 -12.85
C MET A 396 1.56 22.89 -12.22
N LEU A 397 2.61 23.65 -11.93
CA LEU A 397 3.72 23.24 -11.09
C LEU A 397 3.67 24.04 -9.78
N SER A 398 3.69 23.32 -8.64
CA SER A 398 3.71 23.99 -7.34
C SER A 398 5.09 24.65 -7.06
N PRO A 399 5.19 25.59 -6.09
CA PRO A 399 6.44 25.85 -5.39
C PRO A 399 7.01 24.55 -4.79
N LEU A 400 8.25 24.61 -4.27
CA LEU A 400 8.83 23.47 -3.54
C LEU A 400 7.91 23.06 -2.40
N ALA A 401 7.58 21.78 -2.38
CA ALA A 401 6.67 21.16 -1.42
C ALA A 401 7.22 19.81 -0.96
N LYS A 402 6.59 19.22 0.05
CA LYS A 402 6.90 17.85 0.47
C LYS A 402 6.39 16.88 -0.59
N VAL A 403 7.28 16.01 -1.07
CA VAL A 403 6.99 14.92 -2.02
C VAL A 403 7.74 13.66 -1.60
N SER A 404 7.39 12.53 -2.19
CA SER A 404 8.15 11.30 -1.98
C SER A 404 9.56 11.42 -2.58
N GLY A 405 10.58 10.93 -1.83
CA GLY A 405 11.92 10.76 -2.36
C GLY A 405 12.06 9.72 -3.49
N MET A 406 10.99 8.95 -3.77
CA MET A 406 10.92 8.03 -4.91
C MET A 406 10.60 8.73 -6.23
N LEU A 407 10.12 9.98 -6.20
CA LEU A 407 9.91 10.78 -7.40
C LEU A 407 11.25 11.36 -7.89
N SER A 408 11.41 11.49 -9.21
CA SER A 408 12.61 12.05 -9.81
C SER A 408 12.91 13.48 -9.35
N GLU A 409 11.86 14.26 -9.07
CA GLU A 409 11.94 15.62 -8.51
C GLU A 409 12.21 15.64 -6.99
N GLY A 410 12.07 14.48 -6.33
CA GLY A 410 12.26 14.38 -4.89
C GLY A 410 13.75 14.42 -4.50
N SER A 411 14.15 15.43 -3.74
CA SER A 411 15.47 15.46 -3.11
C SER A 411 15.56 14.42 -1.97
N ALA A 412 16.78 14.19 -1.46
CA ALA A 412 16.98 13.36 -0.27
C ALA A 412 16.20 13.88 0.96
N ALA A 413 15.89 15.18 1.02
CA ALA A 413 15.03 15.78 2.03
C ALA A 413 13.52 15.61 1.74
N GLY A 414 13.14 14.96 0.63
CA GLY A 414 11.76 14.82 0.19
C GLY A 414 11.12 16.15 -0.23
N LEU A 415 11.89 17.05 -0.81
CA LEU A 415 11.43 18.32 -1.38
C LEU A 415 11.44 18.24 -2.90
N GLY A 416 10.35 18.61 -3.53
CA GLY A 416 10.18 18.65 -4.98
C GLY A 416 8.98 19.50 -5.36
N ARG A 417 8.64 19.50 -6.64
CA ARG A 417 7.43 20.17 -7.13
C ARG A 417 6.31 19.17 -7.31
N LYS A 418 5.09 19.60 -7.04
CA LYS A 418 3.88 18.84 -7.32
C LYS A 418 3.32 19.27 -8.67
N VAL A 419 2.76 18.32 -9.40
CA VAL A 419 2.21 18.51 -10.75
C VAL A 419 0.71 18.31 -10.70
N TYR A 420 -0.02 19.22 -11.31
CA TYR A 420 -1.44 19.06 -11.61
C TYR A 420 -1.66 19.19 -13.09
N ILE A 421 -2.46 18.32 -13.67
CA ILE A 421 -2.91 18.35 -15.07
C ILE A 421 -4.43 18.41 -15.08
N ASP A 422 -4.99 19.48 -15.64
CA ASP A 422 -6.40 19.58 -15.98
C ASP A 422 -6.63 18.91 -17.35
N ALA A 423 -7.23 17.76 -17.33
CA ALA A 423 -7.63 16.99 -18.50
C ALA A 423 -9.16 16.95 -18.63
N THR A 424 -9.83 18.03 -18.21
CA THR A 424 -11.28 18.20 -18.34
C THR A 424 -11.61 19.09 -19.52
N ALA A 425 -12.73 18.80 -20.20
CA ALA A 425 -13.22 19.66 -21.28
C ALA A 425 -13.70 21.01 -20.72
N PRO A 426 -13.41 22.18 -21.33
CA PRO A 426 -14.01 23.44 -20.94
C PRO A 426 -15.53 23.32 -20.89
N PHE A 427 -16.17 23.72 -19.80
CA PHE A 427 -17.61 23.47 -19.64
C PHE A 427 -18.47 24.12 -20.74
N ALA A 428 -18.06 25.30 -21.21
CA ALA A 428 -18.74 26.01 -22.30
C ALA A 428 -18.64 25.29 -23.66
N GLU A 429 -17.64 24.41 -23.83
CA GLU A 429 -17.37 23.73 -25.10
C GLU A 429 -17.57 22.20 -25.00
N ARG A 430 -18.12 21.70 -23.92
CA ARG A 430 -18.22 20.25 -23.62
C ARG A 430 -18.86 19.43 -24.73
N GLU A 431 -19.75 20.01 -25.52
CA GLU A 431 -20.41 19.34 -26.64
C GLU A 431 -19.40 18.92 -27.74
N ARG A 432 -18.30 19.67 -27.92
CA ARG A 432 -17.21 19.32 -28.83
C ARG A 432 -16.45 18.07 -28.41
N TYR A 433 -16.56 17.68 -27.14
CA TYR A 433 -15.86 16.55 -26.53
C TYR A 433 -16.76 15.34 -26.32
N THR A 434 -17.95 15.35 -26.94
CA THR A 434 -18.86 14.20 -26.92
C THR A 434 -18.21 13.03 -27.65
N ARG A 435 -18.12 11.90 -26.97
CA ARG A 435 -17.57 10.67 -27.55
C ARG A 435 -18.49 10.09 -28.60
N GLY A 436 -17.91 9.53 -29.67
CA GLY A 436 -18.64 8.69 -30.61
C GLY A 436 -19.07 7.40 -29.91
N VAL A 437 -20.35 7.10 -29.99
CA VAL A 437 -20.95 5.86 -29.45
C VAL A 437 -21.25 4.94 -30.62
N PHE A 438 -20.82 3.69 -30.51
CA PHE A 438 -21.13 2.64 -31.48
C PHE A 438 -22.15 1.68 -30.87
N GLU A 439 -23.13 1.28 -31.68
CA GLU A 439 -24.12 0.28 -31.27
C GLU A 439 -23.43 -1.05 -30.91
N ALA A 440 -23.87 -1.64 -29.78
CA ALA A 440 -23.36 -2.92 -29.37
C ALA A 440 -23.86 -4.04 -30.30
N VAL A 441 -22.94 -4.88 -30.76
CA VAL A 441 -23.26 -6.05 -31.56
C VAL A 441 -22.77 -7.32 -30.86
N ASP A 442 -23.47 -8.42 -31.04
CA ASP A 442 -22.92 -9.73 -30.67
C ASP A 442 -21.99 -10.21 -31.79
N LEU A 443 -20.69 -10.22 -31.51
CA LEU A 443 -19.69 -10.69 -32.47
C LEU A 443 -19.92 -12.13 -32.91
N ALA A 444 -20.58 -12.97 -32.08
CA ALA A 444 -20.86 -14.35 -32.43
C ALA A 444 -21.85 -14.43 -33.60
N ASP A 445 -22.80 -13.49 -33.71
CA ASP A 445 -23.75 -13.41 -34.83
C ASP A 445 -23.06 -13.06 -36.17
N TRP A 446 -21.91 -12.35 -36.08
CA TRP A 446 -21.19 -11.89 -37.30
C TRP A 446 -20.04 -12.83 -37.70
N LEU A 447 -19.35 -13.43 -36.74
CA LEU A 447 -18.10 -14.15 -36.96
C LEU A 447 -18.20 -15.65 -36.59
N GLY A 448 -19.29 -16.08 -35.96
CA GLY A 448 -19.37 -17.37 -35.29
C GLY A 448 -18.66 -17.35 -33.90
N ALA A 449 -19.04 -18.27 -33.03
CA ALA A 449 -18.64 -18.25 -31.61
C ALA A 449 -17.12 -18.37 -31.38
N GLU A 450 -16.44 -19.24 -32.15
CA GLU A 450 -15.01 -19.48 -32.01
C GLU A 450 -14.19 -18.26 -32.43
N ALA A 451 -14.47 -17.66 -33.59
CA ALA A 451 -13.78 -16.48 -34.09
C ALA A 451 -14.07 -15.26 -33.19
N ALA A 452 -15.30 -15.09 -32.71
CA ALA A 452 -15.68 -14.06 -31.75
C ALA A 452 -14.92 -14.18 -30.43
N ALA A 453 -14.75 -15.39 -29.89
CA ALA A 453 -13.96 -15.64 -28.70
C ALA A 453 -12.49 -15.26 -28.92
N GLY A 454 -11.89 -15.64 -30.04
CA GLY A 454 -10.52 -15.31 -30.38
C GLY A 454 -10.29 -13.80 -30.60
N VAL A 455 -11.29 -13.05 -31.06
CA VAL A 455 -11.21 -11.57 -31.14
C VAL A 455 -11.25 -10.98 -29.72
N ARG A 456 -12.19 -11.41 -28.86
CA ARG A 456 -12.32 -10.92 -27.47
C ARG A 456 -11.08 -11.20 -26.65
N GLU A 457 -10.44 -12.35 -26.82
CA GLU A 457 -9.20 -12.70 -26.12
C GLU A 457 -8.05 -11.76 -26.48
N ARG A 458 -7.95 -11.34 -27.75
CA ARG A 458 -6.88 -10.48 -28.27
C ARG A 458 -7.14 -8.98 -28.12
N GLN A 459 -8.34 -8.58 -27.72
CA GLN A 459 -8.63 -7.17 -27.43
C GLN A 459 -7.82 -6.66 -26.25
N SER A 460 -7.26 -5.44 -26.40
CA SER A 460 -6.64 -4.74 -25.28
C SER A 460 -7.68 -4.40 -24.20
N ASP A 461 -7.23 -4.23 -22.97
CA ASP A 461 -8.11 -3.83 -21.84
C ASP A 461 -8.76 -2.47 -22.11
N TYR A 462 -8.08 -1.57 -22.84
CA TYR A 462 -8.64 -0.31 -23.30
C TYR A 462 -9.86 -0.51 -24.21
N VAL A 463 -9.77 -1.36 -25.23
CA VAL A 463 -10.90 -1.67 -26.12
C VAL A 463 -12.03 -2.36 -25.37
N LYS A 464 -11.72 -3.31 -24.48
CA LYS A 464 -12.71 -3.96 -23.63
C LYS A 464 -13.47 -2.97 -22.76
N SER A 465 -12.77 -1.98 -22.17
CA SER A 465 -13.40 -0.95 -21.35
C SER A 465 -14.30 -0.02 -22.16
N LEU A 466 -13.91 0.35 -23.38
CA LEU A 466 -14.75 1.15 -24.28
C LEU A 466 -16.04 0.42 -24.64
N LEU A 467 -15.96 -0.89 -24.94
CA LEU A 467 -17.12 -1.69 -25.32
C LEU A 467 -18.05 -2.01 -24.14
N ALA A 468 -17.53 -2.03 -22.92
CA ALA A 468 -18.31 -2.26 -21.71
C ALA A 468 -19.14 -1.04 -21.26
N ARG A 469 -18.86 0.15 -21.79
CA ARG A 469 -19.56 1.39 -21.44
C ARG A 469 -20.92 1.42 -22.09
N ARG A 470 -21.95 1.49 -21.26
CA ARG A 470 -23.30 1.92 -21.66
C ARG A 470 -23.38 3.41 -21.35
N TYR A 471 -23.35 4.20 -22.39
CA TYR A 471 -23.52 5.67 -22.30
C TYR A 471 -24.98 6.04 -22.04
#